data_accc25e6fa4c2e8331963421c4b334c1
#
_entry.id   accc25e6fa4c2e8331963421c4b334c1
#
_cell.length_a   1.000
_cell.length_b   1.000
_cell.length_c   1.000
_cell.angle_alpha   90.00
_cell.angle_beta   90.00
_cell.angle_gamma   90.00
#
_symmetry.space_group_name_H-M   'P 1'
#
loop_
_entity.id
_entity.type
_entity.pdbx_description
1 polymer ?
#
loop_
_entity_poly.entity_id
_entity_poly.type
_entity_poly.pdbx_seq_one_letter_code
_entity_poly.pdbx_strand_id
1 'polypeptide(L)'
;MTFRVTELIRGKPLPAEVTLEFLGGTVGDLTLEVAGMPRFERGAQEIVFVERAGPQICPLVAMAYGRYRVLRDAAGAEQVSRDNGAPLMSTADVSLPLTAPAIVALNARRNPAGARPLTPADFSQAIRAEALRARLP
;
A
#
# COMPACT_ATOMS: atom_id res chain seq x y z
N MET A 1 -9.39 11.71 5.33
CA MET A 1 -8.17 12.06 4.56
C MET A 1 -8.49 12.06 3.07
N THR A 2 -8.07 13.09 2.37
CA THR A 2 -8.35 13.25 0.95
C THR A 2 -7.10 12.93 0.14
N PHE A 3 -7.26 12.10 -0.86
CA PHE A 3 -6.19 11.66 -1.75
C PHE A 3 -6.45 12.17 -3.16
N ARG A 4 -5.39 12.65 -3.81
CA ARG A 4 -5.43 12.90 -5.25
C ARG A 4 -5.14 11.61 -5.98
N VAL A 5 -6.04 11.22 -6.87
CA VAL A 5 -5.87 10.01 -7.69
C VAL A 5 -5.03 10.37 -8.90
N THR A 6 -3.82 9.86 -8.97
CA THR A 6 -2.92 10.07 -10.11
C THR A 6 -3.07 8.96 -11.15
N GLU A 7 -3.46 7.78 -10.72
CA GLU A 7 -3.68 6.64 -11.62
C GLU A 7 -4.69 5.68 -10.99
N LEU A 8 -5.67 5.26 -11.78
CA LEU A 8 -6.55 4.16 -11.42
C LEU A 8 -6.00 2.88 -12.04
N ILE A 9 -5.42 2.03 -11.20
CA ILE A 9 -4.82 0.78 -11.68
C ILE A 9 -5.92 -0.19 -12.09
N ARG A 10 -6.95 -0.30 -11.27
CA ARG A 10 -8.10 -1.17 -11.55
C ARG A 10 -9.32 -0.72 -10.75
N GLY A 11 -10.49 -0.97 -11.29
CA GLY A 11 -11.75 -0.74 -10.60
C GLY A 11 -12.65 0.24 -11.34
N LYS A 12 -13.68 0.70 -10.64
CA LYS A 12 -14.62 1.67 -11.20
C LYS A 12 -13.97 3.05 -11.31
N PRO A 13 -14.33 3.85 -12.32
CA PRO A 13 -13.81 5.20 -12.44
C PRO A 13 -13.97 6.00 -11.16
N LEU A 14 -12.93 6.73 -10.81
CA LEU A 14 -12.89 7.57 -9.61
C LEU A 14 -12.72 9.04 -9.99
N PRO A 15 -13.25 9.97 -9.17
CA PRO A 15 -12.97 11.38 -9.35
C PRO A 15 -11.48 11.66 -9.10
N ALA A 16 -11.03 12.87 -9.46
CA ALA A 16 -9.64 13.28 -9.28
C ALA A 16 -9.19 13.26 -7.82
N GLU A 17 -10.14 13.46 -6.90
CA GLU A 17 -9.88 13.40 -5.45
C GLU A 17 -10.88 12.46 -4.80
N VAL A 18 -10.37 11.65 -3.88
CA VAL A 18 -11.17 10.69 -3.11
C VAL A 18 -10.90 10.90 -1.63
N THR A 19 -11.97 11.02 -0.85
CA THR A 19 -11.85 11.10 0.60
C THR A 19 -12.15 9.73 1.20
N LEU A 20 -11.18 9.23 1.98
CA LEU A 20 -11.32 7.98 2.72
C LEU A 20 -11.32 8.30 4.21
N GLU A 21 -12.23 7.68 4.93
CA GLU A 21 -12.35 7.85 6.37
C GLU A 21 -11.71 6.69 7.10
N PHE A 22 -10.82 7.03 8.02
CA PHE A 22 -10.14 6.06 8.88
C PHE A 22 -10.54 6.30 10.32
N LEU A 23 -10.85 5.25 11.04
CA LEU A 23 -11.15 5.36 12.46
C LEU A 23 -9.89 5.74 13.22
N GLY A 24 -9.99 6.74 14.08
CA GLY A 24 -8.88 7.24 14.88
C GLY A 24 -8.72 8.74 14.76
N GLY A 25 -7.74 9.26 15.45
CA GLY A 25 -7.42 10.68 15.42
C GLY A 25 -7.56 11.33 16.80
N THR A 26 -7.38 12.65 16.81
CA THR A 26 -7.40 13.44 18.02
C THR A 26 -8.50 14.48 17.98
N VAL A 27 -9.29 14.56 19.06
CA VAL A 27 -10.30 15.59 19.25
C VAL A 27 -10.07 16.19 20.65
N GLY A 28 -9.64 17.47 20.69
CA GLY A 28 -9.26 18.11 21.94
C GLY A 28 -8.11 17.34 22.62
N ASP A 29 -8.33 16.91 23.86
CA ASP A 29 -7.35 16.14 24.63
C ASP A 29 -7.47 14.63 24.45
N LEU A 30 -8.43 14.19 23.66
CA LEU A 30 -8.69 12.76 23.44
C LEU A 30 -8.07 12.30 22.12
N THR A 31 -7.28 11.23 22.20
CA THR A 31 -6.68 10.58 21.04
C THR A 31 -7.14 9.14 20.99
N LEU A 32 -7.67 8.73 19.83
CA LEU A 32 -8.00 7.35 19.56
C LEU A 32 -7.00 6.78 18.54
N GLU A 33 -6.29 5.74 18.96
CA GLU A 33 -5.40 5.00 18.08
C GLU A 33 -5.92 3.59 17.88
N VAL A 34 -5.93 3.16 16.61
CA VAL A 34 -6.33 1.80 16.25
C VAL A 34 -5.12 1.05 15.75
N ALA A 35 -4.80 -0.08 16.41
CA ALA A 35 -3.66 -0.91 16.03
C ALA A 35 -3.82 -1.41 14.59
N GLY A 36 -2.74 -1.38 13.82
CA GLY A 36 -2.73 -1.80 12.43
C GLY A 36 -3.30 -0.77 11.44
N MET A 37 -3.73 0.38 11.91
CA MET A 37 -4.21 1.45 11.04
C MET A 37 -3.03 2.10 10.30
N PRO A 38 -3.09 2.22 8.96
CA PRO A 38 -2.02 2.89 8.22
C PRO A 38 -1.99 4.38 8.52
N ARG A 39 -0.79 4.97 8.47
CA ARG A 39 -0.57 6.40 8.65
C ARG A 39 -0.05 6.99 7.35
N PHE A 40 -0.64 8.10 6.94
CA PHE A 40 -0.31 8.76 5.69
C PHE A 40 0.32 10.13 5.95
N GLU A 41 1.28 10.50 5.11
CA GLU A 41 1.94 11.81 5.17
C GLU A 41 1.54 12.62 3.94
N ARG A 42 1.39 13.93 4.13
CA ARG A 42 1.10 14.84 3.02
C ARG A 42 2.25 14.83 2.01
N GLY A 43 1.90 14.77 0.74
CA GLY A 43 2.87 14.75 -0.35
C GLY A 43 3.44 13.39 -0.66
N ALA A 44 3.18 12.38 0.17
CA ALA A 44 3.60 11.02 -0.11
C ALA A 44 2.77 10.43 -1.24
N GLN A 45 3.40 9.60 -2.06
CA GLN A 45 2.73 8.84 -3.11
C GLN A 45 2.55 7.41 -2.63
N GLU A 46 1.34 6.88 -2.84
CA GLU A 46 1.00 5.56 -2.33
C GLU A 46 0.11 4.82 -3.30
N ILE A 47 0.17 3.49 -3.24
CA ILE A 47 -0.75 2.61 -3.93
C ILE A 47 -1.61 1.98 -2.86
N VAL A 48 -2.93 2.15 -2.97
CA VAL A 48 -3.86 1.65 -1.97
C VAL A 48 -4.93 0.78 -2.63
N PHE A 49 -5.28 -0.30 -1.94
CA PHE A 49 -6.36 -1.19 -2.32
C PHE A 49 -7.58 -0.84 -1.48
N VAL A 50 -8.55 -0.19 -2.09
CA VAL A 50 -9.76 0.26 -1.41
C VAL A 50 -10.84 -0.80 -1.54
N GLU A 51 -11.31 -1.27 -0.41
CA GLU A 51 -12.40 -2.25 -0.38
C GLU A 51 -13.75 -1.56 -0.49
N ARG A 52 -13.89 -0.45 0.23
CA ARG A 52 -15.16 0.26 0.27
C ARG A 52 -14.92 1.71 0.70
N ALA A 53 -15.58 2.64 0.03
CA ALA A 53 -15.61 4.03 0.47
C ALA A 53 -16.89 4.23 1.28
N GLY A 54 -16.75 4.53 2.57
CA GLY A 54 -17.88 4.74 3.44
C GLY A 54 -17.52 4.57 4.92
N PRO A 55 -18.47 4.69 5.84
CA PRO A 55 -18.18 4.59 7.26
C PRO A 55 -17.80 3.16 7.64
N GLN A 56 -16.54 2.99 7.96
CA GLN A 56 -15.98 1.73 8.44
C GLN A 56 -14.66 2.02 9.17
N ILE A 57 -14.12 1.02 9.84
CA ILE A 57 -12.88 1.19 10.60
C ILE A 57 -11.74 1.57 9.69
N CYS A 58 -11.58 0.88 8.59
CA CYS A 58 -10.55 1.16 7.61
C CYS A 58 -11.08 0.81 6.21
N PRO A 59 -11.02 1.74 5.25
CA PRO A 59 -11.51 1.47 3.90
C PRO A 59 -10.55 0.65 3.04
N LEU A 60 -9.34 0.35 3.53
CA LEU A 60 -8.37 -0.44 2.79
C LEU A 60 -8.55 -1.93 3.03
N VAL A 61 -8.27 -2.71 2.00
CA VAL A 61 -8.29 -4.17 2.09
C VAL A 61 -7.26 -4.63 3.13
N ALA A 62 -7.72 -5.36 4.13
CA ALA A 62 -6.87 -5.87 5.21
C ALA A 62 -6.03 -4.78 5.89
N MET A 63 -6.58 -3.57 6.02
CA MET A 63 -5.95 -2.44 6.72
C MET A 63 -4.57 -2.10 6.12
N ALA A 64 -3.51 -2.14 6.93
CA ALA A 64 -2.16 -1.80 6.48
C ALA A 64 -1.63 -2.72 5.37
N TYR A 65 -2.15 -3.92 5.23
CA TYR A 65 -1.79 -4.81 4.12
C TYR A 65 -2.25 -4.29 2.76
N GLY A 66 -3.26 -3.42 2.73
CA GLY A 66 -3.75 -2.80 1.51
C GLY A 66 -3.06 -1.49 1.15
N ARG A 67 -2.00 -1.15 1.86
CA ARG A 67 -1.24 0.08 1.64
C ARG A 67 0.18 -0.22 1.21
N TYR A 68 0.61 0.42 0.11
CA TYR A 68 1.98 0.33 -0.41
C TYR A 68 2.54 1.72 -0.63
N ARG A 69 3.76 1.94 -0.19
CA ARG A 69 4.42 3.24 -0.27
C ARG A 69 5.30 3.28 -1.50
N VAL A 70 5.28 4.41 -2.21
CA VAL A 70 6.20 4.66 -3.30
C VAL A 70 7.34 5.50 -2.74
N LEU A 71 8.51 4.90 -2.63
CA LEU A 71 9.71 5.53 -2.10
C LEU A 71 10.75 5.66 -3.19
N ARG A 72 11.65 6.62 -3.05
CA ARG A 72 12.76 6.80 -3.97
C ARG A 72 14.05 6.33 -3.32
N ASP A 73 14.88 5.63 -4.08
CA ASP A 73 16.21 5.24 -3.62
C ASP A 73 17.20 6.41 -3.75
N ALA A 74 18.47 6.17 -3.39
CA ALA A 74 19.51 7.20 -3.45
C ALA A 74 19.75 7.72 -4.87
N ALA A 75 19.46 6.92 -5.89
CA ALA A 75 19.58 7.30 -7.30
C ALA A 75 18.33 7.99 -7.85
N GLY A 76 17.28 8.13 -7.03
CA GLY A 76 16.03 8.73 -7.43
C GLY A 76 15.04 7.78 -8.10
N ALA A 77 15.35 6.50 -8.21
CA ALA A 77 14.45 5.51 -8.77
C ALA A 77 13.32 5.19 -7.81
N GLU A 78 12.09 5.10 -8.32
CA GLU A 78 10.94 4.78 -7.51
C GLU A 78 10.85 3.29 -7.22
N GLN A 79 10.51 2.97 -5.98
CA GLN A 79 10.35 1.61 -5.49
C GLN A 79 9.07 1.48 -4.70
N VAL A 80 8.46 0.30 -4.75
CA VAL A 80 7.29 -0.01 -3.93
C VAL A 80 7.76 -0.65 -2.63
N SER A 81 7.27 -0.12 -1.52
CA SER A 81 7.51 -0.67 -0.19
C SER A 81 6.18 -0.94 0.49
N ARG A 82 6.20 -1.88 1.44
CA ARG A 82 5.03 -2.18 2.24
C ARG A 82 4.85 -1.15 3.35
N ASP A 83 3.74 -1.21 4.06
CA ASP A 83 3.41 -0.28 5.14
C ASP A 83 4.54 -0.15 6.17
N ASN A 84 5.22 -1.23 6.50
CA ASN A 84 6.32 -1.25 7.45
C ASN A 84 7.66 -0.76 6.86
N GLY A 85 7.68 -0.31 5.61
CA GLY A 85 8.89 0.14 4.94
C GLY A 85 9.71 -0.97 4.27
N ALA A 86 9.32 -2.23 4.44
CA ALA A 86 10.02 -3.33 3.78
C ALA A 86 9.81 -3.26 2.26
N PRO A 87 10.89 -3.34 1.46
CA PRO A 87 10.74 -3.29 0.01
C PRO A 87 9.92 -4.48 -0.51
N LEU A 88 9.07 -4.22 -1.49
CA LEU A 88 8.28 -5.25 -2.15
C LEU A 88 9.11 -5.84 -3.29
N MET A 89 9.66 -7.02 -3.09
CA MET A 89 10.55 -7.65 -4.05
C MET A 89 9.79 -8.49 -5.08
N SER A 90 8.65 -9.03 -4.68
CA SER A 90 7.78 -9.79 -5.58
C SER A 90 6.32 -9.68 -5.11
N THR A 91 5.38 -10.04 -5.98
CA THR A 91 3.97 -10.02 -5.62
C THR A 91 3.63 -11.06 -4.54
N ALA A 92 4.43 -12.10 -4.39
CA ALA A 92 4.26 -13.08 -3.32
C ALA A 92 4.46 -12.49 -1.92
N ASP A 93 5.21 -11.41 -1.83
CA ASP A 93 5.53 -10.79 -0.54
C ASP A 93 4.33 -10.04 0.08
N VAL A 94 3.27 -9.81 -0.68
CA VAL A 94 2.10 -9.07 -0.19
C VAL A 94 1.40 -9.76 0.97
N SER A 95 1.53 -11.08 1.07
CA SER A 95 0.91 -11.87 2.14
C SER A 95 1.80 -12.10 3.35
N LEU A 96 3.05 -11.65 3.31
CA LEU A 96 3.94 -11.79 4.46
C LEU A 96 3.48 -10.90 5.63
N PRO A 97 3.60 -11.39 6.88
CA PRO A 97 3.23 -10.57 8.03
C PRO A 97 3.98 -9.24 8.10
N LEU A 98 3.32 -8.19 8.58
CA LEU A 98 3.90 -6.86 8.71
C LEU A 98 4.65 -6.64 10.03
N THR A 99 5.32 -7.64 10.54
CA THR A 99 6.17 -7.54 11.74
C THR A 99 7.59 -7.13 11.32
N ALA A 100 7.89 -5.87 11.47
CA ALA A 100 8.97 -5.22 10.75
C ALA A 100 10.38 -5.86 10.83
N PRO A 101 11.04 -6.09 11.97
CA PRO A 101 12.44 -6.54 11.95
C PRO A 101 12.63 -7.95 11.37
N ALA A 102 11.74 -8.88 11.74
CA ALA A 102 11.80 -10.26 11.27
C ALA A 102 11.53 -10.36 9.77
N ILE A 103 10.60 -9.56 9.26
CA ILE A 103 10.24 -9.58 7.85
C ILE A 103 11.33 -8.99 6.97
N VAL A 104 11.98 -7.93 7.39
CA VAL A 104 13.13 -7.37 6.65
C VAL A 104 14.21 -8.43 6.50
N ALA A 105 14.55 -9.14 7.56
CA ALA A 105 15.55 -10.21 7.51
C ALA A 105 15.08 -11.37 6.63
N LEU A 106 13.81 -11.75 6.70
CA LEU A 106 13.26 -12.82 5.87
C LEU A 106 13.26 -12.45 4.40
N ASN A 107 12.87 -11.23 4.08
CA ASN A 107 12.90 -10.73 2.70
C ASN A 107 14.32 -10.71 2.15
N ALA A 108 15.29 -10.29 2.95
CA ALA A 108 16.69 -10.30 2.54
C ALA A 108 17.19 -11.71 2.20
N ARG A 109 16.70 -12.74 2.89
CA ARG A 109 17.05 -14.13 2.60
C ARG A 109 16.39 -14.67 1.34
N ARG A 110 15.15 -14.26 1.08
CA ARG A 110 14.38 -14.70 -0.10
C ARG A 110 14.82 -14.03 -1.37
N ASN A 111 15.44 -12.88 -1.27
CA ASN A 111 15.83 -12.06 -2.42
C ASN A 111 17.35 -11.95 -2.46
N PRO A 112 17.98 -12.71 -3.35
CA PRO A 112 19.44 -12.71 -3.45
C PRO A 112 19.98 -11.34 -3.81
N ALA A 113 21.26 -11.14 -3.53
CA ALA A 113 21.96 -9.90 -3.87
C ALA A 113 21.80 -9.56 -5.36
N GLY A 114 21.47 -8.31 -5.66
CA GLY A 114 21.21 -7.85 -7.02
C GLY A 114 19.74 -7.81 -7.41
N ALA A 115 18.86 -8.42 -6.61
CA ALA A 115 17.42 -8.28 -6.82
C ALA A 115 17.00 -6.85 -6.53
N ARG A 116 16.03 -6.34 -7.30
CA ARG A 116 15.51 -4.99 -7.14
C ARG A 116 14.06 -5.02 -6.67
N PRO A 117 13.65 -4.08 -5.80
CA PRO A 117 12.25 -3.91 -5.46
C PRO A 117 11.42 -3.61 -6.72
N LEU A 118 10.16 -3.99 -6.69
CA LEU A 118 9.23 -3.65 -7.76
C LEU A 118 9.09 -2.14 -7.88
N THR A 119 9.06 -1.65 -9.12
CA THR A 119 8.68 -0.26 -9.39
C THR A 119 7.16 -0.12 -9.34
N PRO A 120 6.62 1.11 -9.19
CA PRO A 120 5.17 1.31 -9.29
C PRO A 120 4.59 0.77 -10.60
N ALA A 121 5.30 0.93 -11.72
CA ALA A 121 4.85 0.42 -13.01
C ALA A 121 4.80 -1.12 -13.02
N ASP A 122 5.84 -1.78 -12.49
CA ASP A 122 5.89 -3.24 -12.39
C ASP A 122 4.75 -3.77 -11.53
N PHE A 123 4.50 -3.12 -10.40
CA PHE A 123 3.43 -3.53 -9.50
C PHE A 123 2.05 -3.30 -10.12
N SER A 124 1.84 -2.17 -10.77
CA SER A 124 0.59 -1.89 -11.48
C SER A 124 0.31 -2.92 -12.57
N GLN A 125 1.34 -3.28 -13.34
CA GLN A 125 1.26 -4.30 -14.37
C GLN A 125 0.91 -5.67 -13.78
N ALA A 126 1.55 -6.04 -12.68
CA ALA A 126 1.29 -7.30 -12.00
C ALA A 126 -0.15 -7.36 -11.45
N ILE A 127 -0.64 -6.26 -10.90
CA ILE A 127 -2.03 -6.17 -10.42
C ILE A 127 -3.01 -6.40 -11.58
N ARG A 128 -2.78 -5.73 -12.70
CA ARG A 128 -3.65 -5.87 -13.88
C ARG A 128 -3.61 -7.28 -14.46
N ALA A 129 -2.43 -7.88 -14.52
CA ALA A 129 -2.26 -9.25 -15.01
C ALA A 129 -2.96 -10.26 -14.10
N GLU A 130 -2.82 -10.11 -12.81
CA GLU A 130 -3.49 -10.97 -11.82
C GLU A 130 -5.00 -10.82 -11.88
N ALA A 131 -5.47 -9.59 -12.08
CA ALA A 131 -6.89 -9.30 -12.24
C ALA A 131 -7.49 -10.00 -13.47
N LEU A 132 -6.73 -10.07 -14.56
CA LEU A 132 -7.17 -10.77 -15.77
C LEU A 132 -7.22 -12.28 -15.54
N ARG A 133 -6.23 -12.85 -14.84
CA ARG A 133 -6.22 -14.28 -14.52
C ARG A 133 -7.32 -14.66 -13.55
N ALA A 134 -7.56 -13.80 -12.55
CA ALA A 134 -8.60 -14.03 -11.54
C ALA A 134 -9.99 -13.62 -12.01
N ARG A 135 -10.13 -13.22 -13.26
CA ARG A 135 -11.40 -12.77 -13.81
C ARG A 135 -12.39 -13.93 -13.84
N LEU A 136 -13.40 -13.83 -12.98
CA LEU A 136 -14.50 -14.79 -12.95
C LEU A 136 -15.55 -14.35 -13.96
N PRO A 137 -16.22 -15.32 -14.59
CA PRO A 137 -17.32 -15.04 -15.50
C PRO A 137 -18.46 -14.35 -14.80
#